data_6474e927f3aee9c647135487b3e876dc
#
_entry.id   6474e927f3aee9c647135487b3e876dc
#
_cell.length_a   1.000
_cell.length_b   1.000
_cell.length_c   1.000
_cell.angle_alpha   90.00
_cell.angle_beta   90.00
_cell.angle_gamma   90.00
#
_symmetry.space_group_name_H-M   'P 1'
#
loop_
_entity.id
_entity.type
_entity.pdbx_description
1 polymer ?
#
loop_
_entity_poly.entity_id
_entity_poly.type
_entity_poly.pdbx_seq_one_letter_code
_entity_poly.pdbx_strand_id
1 'polypeptide(L)'
;LQFYSFMSLQSVVACRSVKDFSDPALDLIERTYTESFPEVERRDFSLVRNLVRDESRFIVYALSKEDRYVGFITGWLFDGYTYVEHFAIDPEARNGGIGAEAMKQFLVFCGTSVVLEVEMPTDEMSKRRISFYERLGFKLDNQVYHQPPYREGGEWLEMRLMTYGDVDLEHSFELVKN
;
A
#
# COMPACT_ATOMS: atom_id res chain seq x y z
N LEU A 1 2.15 -41.13 27.53
CA LEU A 1 1.12 -40.40 26.75
C LEU A 1 1.62 -38.98 26.55
N GLN A 2 2.24 -38.74 25.39
CA GLN A 2 2.76 -37.47 24.96
C GLN A 2 1.63 -36.72 24.25
N PHE A 3 1.09 -35.68 24.90
CA PHE A 3 0.20 -34.74 24.26
C PHE A 3 1.03 -33.84 23.35
N TYR A 4 1.05 -34.12 22.05
CA TYR A 4 1.44 -33.15 21.06
C TYR A 4 0.35 -32.08 21.00
N SER A 5 0.64 -30.93 21.61
CA SER A 5 -0.11 -29.73 21.39
C SER A 5 0.05 -29.34 19.90
N PHE A 6 -0.97 -29.54 19.11
CA PHE A 6 -1.11 -28.93 17.80
C PHE A 6 -1.21 -27.42 18.03
N MET A 7 -0.06 -26.73 18.05
CA MET A 7 -0.05 -25.30 17.80
C MET A 7 -0.59 -25.14 16.39
N SER A 8 -1.82 -24.68 16.27
CA SER A 8 -2.39 -24.16 15.05
C SER A 8 -1.41 -23.10 14.53
N LEU A 9 -0.70 -23.42 13.45
CA LEU A 9 0.00 -22.43 12.65
C LEU A 9 -1.09 -21.47 12.15
N GLN A 10 -1.29 -20.37 12.88
CA GLN A 10 -2.14 -19.31 12.38
C GLN A 10 -1.56 -18.87 11.04
N SER A 11 -2.31 -19.09 9.98
CA SER A 11 -1.89 -18.71 8.65
C SER A 11 -1.71 -17.19 8.61
N VAL A 12 -0.49 -16.77 8.29
CA VAL A 12 -0.15 -15.33 8.16
C VAL A 12 -0.50 -14.83 6.77
N VAL A 13 -0.69 -13.52 6.64
CA VAL A 13 -0.83 -12.89 5.32
C VAL A 13 0.48 -13.06 4.55
N ALA A 14 0.37 -13.54 3.32
CA ALA A 14 1.47 -13.67 2.38
C ALA A 14 1.45 -12.55 1.34
N CYS A 15 2.64 -12.04 0.99
CA CYS A 15 2.84 -11.06 -0.07
C CYS A 15 3.46 -11.75 -1.29
N ARG A 16 2.85 -11.62 -2.44
CA ARG A 16 3.37 -12.13 -3.71
C ARG A 16 3.52 -11.01 -4.73
N SER A 17 4.71 -10.87 -5.29
CA SER A 17 4.97 -9.90 -6.37
C SER A 17 4.23 -10.30 -7.64
N VAL A 18 3.54 -9.33 -8.24
CA VAL A 18 2.86 -9.45 -9.54
C VAL A 18 3.70 -8.69 -10.57
N LYS A 19 4.37 -9.43 -11.46
CA LYS A 19 5.29 -8.87 -12.47
C LYS A 19 4.83 -9.16 -13.90
N ASP A 20 3.83 -10.00 -14.07
CA ASP A 20 3.32 -10.38 -15.37
C ASP A 20 2.00 -9.64 -15.64
N PHE A 21 1.95 -8.97 -16.77
CA PHE A 21 0.75 -8.28 -17.27
C PHE A 21 -0.48 -9.21 -17.39
N SER A 22 -0.26 -10.49 -17.63
CA SER A 22 -1.29 -11.52 -17.74
C SER A 22 -1.64 -12.24 -16.43
N ASP A 23 -1.01 -11.84 -15.30
CA ASP A 23 -1.27 -12.48 -14.01
C ASP A 23 -2.75 -12.32 -13.61
N PRO A 24 -3.48 -13.43 -13.37
CA PRO A 24 -4.90 -13.38 -13.02
C PRO A 24 -5.20 -12.62 -11.71
N ALA A 25 -4.21 -12.43 -10.83
CA ALA A 25 -4.38 -11.60 -9.65
C ALA A 25 -4.70 -10.14 -10.00
N LEU A 26 -4.31 -9.65 -11.18
CA LEU A 26 -4.62 -8.30 -11.62
C LEU A 26 -6.13 -8.04 -11.77
N ASP A 27 -6.95 -9.05 -12.10
CA ASP A 27 -8.40 -8.91 -12.16
C ASP A 27 -9.01 -8.70 -10.77
N LEU A 28 -8.50 -9.43 -9.76
CA LEU A 28 -8.93 -9.27 -8.37
C LEU A 28 -8.48 -7.91 -7.80
N ILE A 29 -7.25 -7.51 -8.12
CA ILE A 29 -6.69 -6.21 -7.71
C ILE A 29 -7.50 -5.07 -8.34
N GLU A 30 -7.84 -5.15 -9.64
CA GLU A 30 -8.65 -4.15 -10.33
C GLU A 30 -9.98 -3.90 -9.63
N ARG A 31 -10.67 -4.98 -9.24
CA ARG A 31 -11.93 -4.87 -8.48
C ARG A 31 -11.71 -4.13 -7.16
N THR A 32 -10.80 -4.59 -6.33
CA THR A 32 -10.52 -3.97 -5.03
C THR A 32 -10.06 -2.52 -5.17
N TYR A 33 -9.21 -2.23 -6.15
CA TYR A 33 -8.70 -0.90 -6.47
C TYR A 33 -9.82 0.08 -6.84
N THR A 34 -10.72 -0.36 -7.71
CA THR A 34 -11.85 0.44 -8.18
C THR A 34 -12.89 0.68 -7.09
N GLU A 35 -13.15 -0.31 -6.25
CA GLU A 35 -14.09 -0.21 -5.14
C GLU A 35 -13.54 0.60 -3.95
N SER A 36 -12.23 0.59 -3.73
CA SER A 36 -11.60 1.20 -2.55
C SER A 36 -11.19 2.65 -2.75
N PHE A 37 -10.94 3.09 -3.98
CA PHE A 37 -10.45 4.44 -4.27
C PHE A 37 -11.38 5.16 -5.24
N PRO A 38 -11.78 6.41 -4.92
CA PRO A 38 -12.54 7.24 -5.85
C PRO A 38 -11.71 7.55 -7.10
N GLU A 39 -12.39 7.88 -8.19
CA GLU A 39 -11.78 8.08 -9.50
C GLU A 39 -10.69 9.15 -9.53
N VAL A 40 -10.85 10.17 -8.71
CA VAL A 40 -9.87 11.28 -8.58
C VAL A 40 -8.58 10.88 -7.84
N GLU A 41 -8.62 9.79 -7.09
CA GLU A 41 -7.49 9.29 -6.30
C GLU A 41 -6.78 8.10 -6.94
N ARG A 42 -7.12 7.75 -8.18
CA ARG A 42 -6.57 6.57 -8.86
C ARG A 42 -6.39 6.76 -10.36
N ARG A 43 -5.52 5.96 -10.94
CA ARG A 43 -5.37 5.81 -12.40
C ARG A 43 -6.49 4.94 -12.97
N ASP A 44 -6.70 5.02 -14.28
CA ASP A 44 -7.37 3.94 -14.99
C ASP A 44 -6.54 2.67 -14.86
N PHE A 45 -7.19 1.55 -14.56
CA PHE A 45 -6.44 0.32 -14.25
C PHE A 45 -5.67 -0.24 -15.44
N SER A 46 -6.05 0.10 -16.66
CA SER A 46 -5.26 -0.18 -17.86
C SER A 46 -3.85 0.42 -17.79
N LEU A 47 -3.71 1.62 -17.19
CA LEU A 47 -2.41 2.25 -16.96
C LEU A 47 -1.61 1.52 -15.88
N VAL A 48 -2.27 1.00 -14.84
CA VAL A 48 -1.62 0.15 -13.83
C VAL A 48 -1.05 -1.11 -14.50
N ARG A 49 -1.82 -1.76 -15.37
CA ARG A 49 -1.35 -2.94 -16.14
C ARG A 49 -0.15 -2.60 -17.03
N ASN A 50 -0.17 -1.45 -17.69
CA ASN A 50 0.96 -0.97 -18.49
C ASN A 50 2.21 -0.74 -17.64
N LEU A 51 2.07 -0.14 -16.46
CA LEU A 51 3.18 0.04 -15.52
C LEU A 51 3.78 -1.29 -15.06
N VAL A 52 2.96 -2.30 -14.80
CA VAL A 52 3.44 -3.67 -14.46
C VAL A 52 4.31 -4.24 -15.57
N ARG A 53 3.99 -3.96 -16.84
CA ARG A 53 4.73 -4.44 -18.01
C ARG A 53 6.00 -3.64 -18.28
N ASP A 54 5.91 -2.31 -18.19
CA ASP A 54 6.88 -1.40 -18.80
C ASP A 54 7.80 -0.69 -17.79
N GLU A 55 7.42 -0.63 -16.49
CA GLU A 55 8.17 0.12 -15.49
C GLU A 55 8.70 -0.80 -14.37
N SER A 56 9.98 -1.04 -14.39
CA SER A 56 10.63 -1.97 -13.45
C SER A 56 10.62 -1.50 -11.99
N ARG A 57 10.48 -0.20 -11.75
CA ARG A 57 10.38 0.38 -10.40
C ARG A 57 8.96 0.34 -9.84
N PHE A 58 7.95 0.14 -10.69
CA PHE A 58 6.57 0.00 -10.23
C PHE A 58 6.35 -1.39 -9.66
N ILE A 59 5.82 -1.45 -8.46
CA ILE A 59 5.58 -2.70 -7.74
C ILE A 59 4.09 -2.92 -7.53
N VAL A 60 3.69 -4.17 -7.70
CA VAL A 60 2.35 -4.65 -7.34
C VAL A 60 2.52 -5.94 -6.53
N TYR A 61 1.89 -5.97 -5.36
CA TYR A 61 1.82 -7.16 -4.53
C TYR A 61 0.37 -7.60 -4.33
N ALA A 62 0.09 -8.85 -4.62
CA ALA A 62 -1.14 -9.51 -4.22
C ALA A 62 -0.96 -10.05 -2.79
N LEU A 63 -1.92 -9.77 -1.95
CA LEU A 63 -1.97 -10.24 -0.57
C LEU A 63 -2.93 -11.41 -0.46
N SER A 64 -2.52 -12.47 0.20
CA SER A 64 -3.35 -13.65 0.42
C SER A 64 -3.27 -14.14 1.87
N LYS A 65 -4.33 -14.76 2.32
CA LYS A 65 -4.41 -15.49 3.59
C LYS A 65 -5.13 -16.81 3.36
N GLU A 66 -4.54 -17.93 3.79
CA GLU A 66 -5.09 -19.26 3.52
C GLU A 66 -5.41 -19.50 2.03
N ASP A 67 -4.46 -19.12 1.17
CA ASP A 67 -4.54 -19.20 -0.29
C ASP A 67 -5.69 -18.40 -0.92
N ARG A 68 -6.32 -17.51 -0.15
CA ARG A 68 -7.36 -16.60 -0.65
C ARG A 68 -6.82 -15.20 -0.79
N TYR A 69 -7.13 -14.56 -1.91
CA TYR A 69 -6.85 -13.14 -2.10
C TYR A 69 -7.56 -12.29 -1.03
N VAL A 70 -6.81 -11.38 -0.40
CA VAL A 70 -7.34 -10.49 0.65
C VAL A 70 -7.07 -9.02 0.41
N GLY A 71 -6.27 -8.67 -0.60
CA GLY A 71 -5.95 -7.27 -0.89
C GLY A 71 -4.71 -7.10 -1.75
N PHE A 72 -4.25 -5.87 -1.85
CA PHE A 72 -3.09 -5.53 -2.67
C PHE A 72 -2.32 -4.33 -2.11
N ILE A 73 -1.09 -4.19 -2.59
CA ILE A 73 -0.26 -3.00 -2.44
C ILE A 73 0.31 -2.64 -3.81
N THR A 74 0.25 -1.36 -4.19
CA THR A 74 1.01 -0.80 -5.31
C THR A 74 1.97 0.26 -4.81
N GLY A 75 3.07 0.45 -5.52
CA GLY A 75 4.03 1.45 -5.12
C GLY A 75 5.23 1.55 -6.07
N TRP A 76 6.25 2.21 -5.61
CA TRP A 76 7.44 2.54 -6.38
C TRP A 76 8.71 2.27 -5.57
N LEU A 77 9.69 1.68 -6.22
CA LEU A 77 11.02 1.49 -5.66
C LEU A 77 11.87 2.73 -5.94
N PHE A 78 12.38 3.32 -4.87
CA PHE A 78 13.38 4.37 -4.91
C PHE A 78 14.67 3.91 -4.23
N ASP A 79 15.73 4.67 -4.41
CA ASP A 79 16.98 4.41 -3.71
C ASP A 79 16.80 4.63 -2.21
N GLY A 80 16.94 3.57 -1.43
CA GLY A 80 16.82 3.57 0.02
C GLY A 80 15.40 3.48 0.61
N TYR A 81 14.33 3.56 -0.18
CA TYR A 81 12.96 3.43 0.33
C TYR A 81 11.97 2.92 -0.72
N THR A 82 10.85 2.41 -0.24
CA THR A 82 9.69 2.05 -1.05
C THR A 82 8.55 3.04 -0.79
N TYR A 83 8.03 3.63 -1.84
CA TYR A 83 6.84 4.49 -1.77
C TYR A 83 5.60 3.66 -2.03
N VAL A 84 4.69 3.57 -1.05
CA VAL A 84 3.39 2.90 -1.21
C VAL A 84 2.38 3.89 -1.75
N GLU A 85 1.86 3.61 -2.94
CA GLU A 85 0.90 4.48 -3.62
C GLU A 85 -0.55 4.12 -3.24
N HIS A 86 -0.90 2.82 -3.28
CA HIS A 86 -2.20 2.32 -2.88
C HIS A 86 -2.05 1.05 -2.03
N PHE A 87 -2.82 0.97 -0.97
CA PHE A 87 -2.99 -0.21 -0.14
C PHE A 87 -4.46 -0.38 0.21
N ALA A 88 -5.04 -1.52 -0.09
CA ALA A 88 -6.40 -1.84 0.30
C ALA A 88 -6.58 -3.32 0.58
N ILE A 89 -7.42 -3.60 1.58
CA ILE A 89 -7.95 -4.93 1.85
C ILE A 89 -9.28 -5.07 1.12
N ASP A 90 -9.46 -6.20 0.45
CA ASP A 90 -10.70 -6.53 -0.23
C ASP A 90 -11.90 -6.41 0.73
N PRO A 91 -13.01 -5.76 0.35
CA PRO A 91 -14.15 -5.59 1.23
C PRO A 91 -14.68 -6.88 1.86
N GLU A 92 -14.62 -8.00 1.13
CA GLU A 92 -15.03 -9.32 1.64
C GLU A 92 -14.07 -9.90 2.70
N ALA A 93 -12.83 -9.41 2.76
CA ALA A 93 -11.81 -9.84 3.71
C ALA A 93 -11.58 -8.87 4.88
N ARG A 94 -12.25 -7.72 4.88
CA ARG A 94 -12.12 -6.72 5.95
C ARG A 94 -12.77 -7.24 7.21
N ASN A 95 -11.99 -7.63 8.17
CA ASN A 95 -12.34 -7.87 9.58
C ASN A 95 -11.15 -8.54 10.28
N GLY A 96 -11.11 -8.52 11.62
CA GLY A 96 -10.13 -9.27 12.39
C GLY A 96 -8.68 -8.78 12.29
N GLY A 97 -8.45 -7.50 11.97
CA GLY A 97 -7.10 -6.91 11.96
C GLY A 97 -6.23 -7.33 10.77
N ILE A 98 -6.83 -7.79 9.68
CA ILE A 98 -6.10 -8.28 8.50
C ILE A 98 -5.27 -7.18 7.84
N GLY A 99 -5.74 -5.93 7.84
CA GLY A 99 -5.00 -4.79 7.32
C GLY A 99 -3.69 -4.53 8.05
N ALA A 100 -3.72 -4.58 9.38
CA ALA A 100 -2.52 -4.42 10.21
C ALA A 100 -1.54 -5.58 9.99
N GLU A 101 -2.04 -6.82 9.94
CA GLU A 101 -1.23 -8.01 9.65
C GLU A 101 -0.58 -7.92 8.26
N ALA A 102 -1.36 -7.55 7.24
CA ALA A 102 -0.87 -7.39 5.87
C ALA A 102 0.24 -6.35 5.77
N MET A 103 0.06 -5.19 6.38
CA MET A 103 1.09 -4.14 6.37
C MET A 103 2.34 -4.58 7.12
N LYS A 104 2.22 -5.24 8.27
CA LYS A 104 3.38 -5.81 8.98
C LYS A 104 4.17 -6.81 8.13
N GLN A 105 3.48 -7.72 7.45
CA GLN A 105 4.12 -8.69 6.56
C GLN A 105 4.78 -7.99 5.36
N PHE A 106 4.14 -6.99 4.80
CA PHE A 106 4.73 -6.19 3.73
C PHE A 106 6.02 -5.48 4.18
N LEU A 107 6.03 -4.85 5.35
CA LEU A 107 7.23 -4.19 5.89
C LEU A 107 8.40 -5.17 6.06
N VAL A 108 8.14 -6.38 6.52
CA VAL A 108 9.14 -7.44 6.59
C VAL A 108 9.58 -7.89 5.20
N PHE A 109 8.64 -8.07 4.29
CA PHE A 109 8.89 -8.55 2.93
C PHE A 109 9.70 -7.57 2.09
N CYS A 110 9.37 -6.27 2.12
CA CYS A 110 10.09 -5.26 1.35
C CYS A 110 11.48 -4.97 1.90
N GLY A 111 11.68 -5.06 3.23
CA GLY A 111 12.99 -4.94 3.88
C GLY A 111 13.67 -3.56 3.75
N THR A 112 12.93 -2.55 3.32
CA THR A 112 13.39 -1.17 3.17
C THR A 112 12.58 -0.21 4.03
N SER A 113 13.03 1.03 4.15
CA SER A 113 12.19 2.12 4.66
C SER A 113 10.99 2.31 3.73
N VAL A 114 9.86 2.78 4.28
CA VAL A 114 8.61 2.95 3.54
C VAL A 114 8.06 4.35 3.73
N VAL A 115 7.59 4.95 2.66
CA VAL A 115 6.86 6.23 2.65
C VAL A 115 5.48 6.00 2.09
N LEU A 116 4.48 6.63 2.68
CA LEU A 116 3.11 6.65 2.15
C LEU A 116 2.44 7.99 2.40
N GLU A 117 1.36 8.25 1.67
CA GLU A 117 0.54 9.44 1.81
C GLU A 117 -0.70 9.15 2.65
N VAL A 118 -1.11 10.12 3.45
CA VAL A 118 -2.37 10.12 4.18
C VAL A 118 -3.07 11.45 3.99
N GLU A 119 -4.40 11.42 4.04
CA GLU A 119 -5.22 12.61 4.00
C GLU A 119 -4.92 13.54 5.18
N MET A 120 -5.17 14.82 5.01
CA MET A 120 -5.12 15.78 6.10
C MET A 120 -6.06 15.35 7.24
N PRO A 121 -5.63 15.45 8.52
CA PRO A 121 -6.40 14.96 9.67
C PRO A 121 -7.59 15.88 10.02
N THR A 122 -8.48 16.09 9.07
CA THR A 122 -9.62 17.00 9.19
C THR A 122 -10.88 16.34 9.75
N ASP A 123 -11.02 15.03 9.61
CA ASP A 123 -12.15 14.25 10.09
C ASP A 123 -11.72 13.00 10.90
N GLU A 124 -12.69 12.31 11.45
CA GLU A 124 -12.42 11.13 12.29
C GLU A 124 -11.85 9.95 11.48
N MET A 125 -12.19 9.81 10.21
CA MET A 125 -11.67 8.72 9.39
C MET A 125 -10.20 8.92 9.05
N SER A 126 -9.81 10.13 8.63
CA SER A 126 -8.41 10.47 8.35
C SER A 126 -7.53 10.35 9.59
N LYS A 127 -8.03 10.80 10.76
CA LYS A 127 -7.33 10.62 12.05
C LYS A 127 -7.15 9.14 12.42
N ARG A 128 -8.19 8.31 12.22
CA ARG A 128 -8.09 6.86 12.46
C ARG A 128 -7.09 6.18 11.54
N ARG A 129 -7.00 6.61 10.29
CA ARG A 129 -6.03 6.10 9.33
C ARG A 129 -4.60 6.44 9.77
N ILE A 130 -4.33 7.67 10.17
CA ILE A 130 -3.04 8.06 10.73
C ILE A 130 -2.71 7.22 11.97
N SER A 131 -3.64 7.09 12.91
CA SER A 131 -3.43 6.27 14.11
C SER A 131 -3.18 4.79 13.79
N PHE A 132 -3.82 4.26 12.75
CA PHE A 132 -3.55 2.90 12.26
C PHE A 132 -2.09 2.72 11.85
N TYR A 133 -1.54 3.64 11.06
CA TYR A 133 -0.14 3.59 10.64
C TYR A 133 0.84 3.88 11.79
N GLU A 134 0.51 4.81 12.69
CA GLU A 134 1.33 5.08 13.88
C GLU A 134 1.49 3.82 14.76
N ARG A 135 0.42 3.04 14.95
CA ARG A 135 0.49 1.76 15.68
C ARG A 135 1.40 0.72 14.99
N LEU A 136 1.63 0.85 13.71
CA LEU A 136 2.53 -0.01 12.93
C LEU A 136 3.98 0.50 12.94
N GLY A 137 4.25 1.63 13.57
CA GLY A 137 5.59 2.23 13.68
C GLY A 137 5.89 3.32 12.66
N PHE A 138 4.91 3.76 11.89
CA PHE A 138 5.05 4.94 11.02
C PHE A 138 5.05 6.23 11.83
N LYS A 139 5.76 7.22 11.32
CA LYS A 139 5.80 8.58 11.87
C LYS A 139 5.14 9.55 10.89
N LEU A 140 4.28 10.42 11.40
CA LEU A 140 3.65 11.48 10.62
C LEU A 140 4.63 12.63 10.42
N ASP A 141 4.86 13.05 9.18
CA ASP A 141 5.53 14.30 8.86
C ASP A 141 4.58 15.48 9.00
N ASN A 142 5.07 16.60 9.56
CA ASN A 142 4.25 17.78 9.82
C ASN A 142 4.14 18.72 8.61
N GLN A 143 4.92 18.52 7.57
CA GLN A 143 4.85 19.33 6.36
C GLN A 143 3.65 18.93 5.49
N VAL A 144 3.02 19.91 4.87
CA VAL A 144 1.97 19.65 3.88
C VAL A 144 2.62 19.21 2.58
N TYR A 145 2.19 18.08 2.08
CA TYR A 145 2.57 17.58 0.77
C TYR A 145 1.43 17.81 -0.21
N HIS A 146 1.76 18.24 -1.41
CA HIS A 146 0.78 18.43 -2.48
C HIS A 146 0.90 17.27 -3.47
N GLN A 147 -0.04 16.35 -3.40
CA GLN A 147 -0.12 15.22 -4.31
C GLN A 147 -0.51 15.69 -5.70
N PRO A 148 0.29 15.38 -6.74
CA PRO A 148 -0.09 15.69 -8.12
C PRO A 148 -1.32 14.86 -8.54
N PRO A 149 -2.19 15.42 -9.40
CA PRO A 149 -3.36 14.70 -9.86
C PRO A 149 -2.99 13.48 -10.67
N TYR A 150 -3.75 12.39 -10.53
CA TYR A 150 -3.59 11.17 -11.33
C TYR A 150 -4.09 11.34 -12.78
N ARG A 151 -4.87 12.38 -13.05
CA ARG A 151 -5.47 12.64 -14.35
C ARG A 151 -5.15 14.05 -14.80
N GLU A 152 -4.95 14.24 -16.10
CA GLU A 152 -4.71 15.55 -16.69
C GLU A 152 -5.88 16.50 -16.35
N GLY A 153 -5.55 17.72 -15.90
CA GLY A 153 -6.54 18.73 -15.49
C GLY A 153 -7.17 18.49 -14.11
N GLY A 154 -6.74 17.47 -13.36
CA GLY A 154 -7.18 17.26 -11.98
C GLY A 154 -6.60 18.28 -11.00
N GLU A 155 -7.15 18.31 -9.79
CA GLU A 155 -6.70 19.20 -8.72
C GLU A 155 -5.56 18.56 -7.91
N TRP A 156 -4.64 19.41 -7.42
CA TRP A 156 -3.64 19.01 -6.44
C TRP A 156 -4.29 18.84 -5.08
N LEU A 157 -4.01 17.71 -4.43
CA LEU A 157 -4.57 17.41 -3.11
C LEU A 157 -3.54 17.69 -2.02
N GLU A 158 -3.97 18.38 -0.96
CA GLU A 158 -3.17 18.53 0.26
C GLU A 158 -3.18 17.22 1.04
N MET A 159 -2.00 16.66 1.27
CA MET A 159 -1.78 15.40 1.96
C MET A 159 -0.70 15.56 3.03
N ARG A 160 -0.49 14.53 3.80
CA ARG A 160 0.65 14.36 4.69
C ARG A 160 1.43 13.12 4.30
N LEU A 161 2.70 13.09 4.60
CA LEU A 161 3.52 11.89 4.47
C LEU A 161 3.66 11.18 5.81
N MET A 162 3.72 9.87 5.76
CA MET A 162 4.13 9.04 6.87
C MET A 162 5.31 8.18 6.47
N THR A 163 6.26 7.99 7.38
CA THR A 163 7.49 7.25 7.13
C THR A 163 7.68 6.10 8.11
N TYR A 164 8.15 4.98 7.62
CA TYR A 164 8.62 3.84 8.41
C TYR A 164 10.11 3.63 8.14
N GLY A 165 10.92 3.54 9.21
CA GLY A 165 12.37 3.50 9.09
C GLY A 165 12.99 4.89 8.87
N ASP A 166 14.28 4.91 8.51
CA ASP A 166 15.02 6.14 8.25
C ASP A 166 14.83 6.58 6.80
N VAL A 167 14.12 7.69 6.61
CA VAL A 167 13.94 8.32 5.30
C VAL A 167 14.26 9.80 5.43
N ASP A 168 15.19 10.26 4.61
CA ASP A 168 15.43 11.69 4.44
C ASP A 168 14.43 12.27 3.43
N LEU A 169 13.33 12.82 3.97
CA LEU A 169 12.25 13.37 3.12
C LEU A 169 12.69 14.61 2.35
N GLU A 170 13.64 15.41 2.86
CA GLU A 170 14.10 16.62 2.17
C GLU A 170 14.78 16.29 0.84
N HIS A 171 15.56 15.21 0.80
CA HIS A 171 16.20 14.73 -0.43
C HIS A 171 15.27 13.85 -1.29
N SER A 172 14.31 13.17 -0.66
CA SER A 172 13.41 12.23 -1.35
C SER A 172 12.31 12.94 -2.14
N PHE A 173 11.90 14.14 -1.73
CA PHE A 173 10.83 14.91 -2.40
C PHE A 173 11.16 15.34 -3.83
N GLU A 174 12.42 15.58 -4.14
CA GLU A 174 12.82 15.96 -5.49
C GLU A 174 12.71 14.81 -6.49
N LEU A 175 12.76 13.56 -6.01
CA LEU A 175 12.70 12.36 -6.84
C LEU A 175 11.26 11.94 -7.19
N VAL A 176 10.28 12.30 -6.38
CA VAL A 176 8.86 11.98 -6.63
C VAL A 176 8.20 12.96 -7.61
N LYS A 177 8.79 14.14 -7.81
CA LYS A 177 8.28 15.19 -8.73
C LYS A 177 8.68 15.00 -10.20
N ASN A 178 9.53 14.07 -10.52
CA ASN A 178 10.00 13.73 -11.87
C ASN A 178 9.54 12.32 -12.22
#